data_71d32e1699eaed6cca56615a23568aa4
#
_entry.id   71d32e1699eaed6cca56615a23568aa4
#
_cell.length_a   1.000
_cell.length_b   1.000
_cell.length_c   1.000
_cell.angle_alpha   90.00
_cell.angle_beta   90.00
_cell.angle_gamma   90.00
#
_symmetry.space_group_name_H-M   'P 1'
#
loop_
_entity.id
_entity.type
_entity.pdbx_description
1 polymer ?
#
loop_
_entity_poly.entity_id
_entity_poly.type
_entity_poly.pdbx_seq_one_letter_code
_entity_poly.pdbx_strand_id
1 'polypeptide(L)'
;MTIAVSPQALPALVLNADYRPLSYYPLSLWSWQDAIKAVFLDRVTILAEYEHSVSSPSFSMRLPSVVCLKSYVQPSRHPAFTRFNVFLRDKFECQYCGSPDDLTFDHVVPRAHGGLTTWENVVAACSPCNLRKGSKLPRQANMFPHQRPYQPTVQDLHNNGRLFPPNHLHESWMDYLYWDVELQP
;
A
#
# COMPACT_ATOMS: atom_id res chain seq x y z
N MET A 1 6.58 3.49 -32.87
CA MET A 1 6.20 4.73 -32.14
C MET A 1 6.56 4.49 -30.67
N THR A 2 7.67 5.03 -30.22
CA THR A 2 8.11 4.90 -28.80
C THR A 2 7.29 5.91 -28.01
N ILE A 3 6.38 5.43 -27.19
CA ILE A 3 5.64 6.29 -26.25
C ILE A 3 6.66 6.77 -25.22
N ALA A 4 6.94 8.06 -25.22
CA ALA A 4 7.78 8.70 -24.21
C ALA A 4 7.04 8.61 -22.86
N VAL A 5 7.39 7.60 -22.06
CA VAL A 5 6.91 7.50 -20.66
C VAL A 5 7.53 8.65 -19.90
N SER A 6 6.70 9.49 -19.29
CA SER A 6 7.19 10.57 -18.42
C SER A 6 8.06 9.98 -17.31
N PRO A 7 9.25 10.54 -17.01
CA PRO A 7 10.11 10.07 -15.93
C PRO A 7 9.41 10.01 -14.56
N GLN A 8 8.36 10.81 -14.37
CA GLN A 8 7.52 10.77 -13.15
C GLN A 8 6.77 9.44 -12.94
N ALA A 9 6.68 8.60 -13.98
CA ALA A 9 5.99 7.30 -13.96
C ALA A 9 6.95 6.10 -13.77
N LEU A 10 8.22 6.31 -13.43
CA LEU A 10 9.23 5.26 -13.23
C LEU A 10 9.72 5.21 -11.78
N PRO A 11 8.88 4.72 -10.84
CA PRO A 11 9.28 4.59 -9.44
C PRO A 11 10.27 3.43 -9.27
N ALA A 12 11.12 3.52 -8.26
CA ALA A 12 12.00 2.43 -7.86
C ALA A 12 11.36 1.58 -6.75
N LEU A 13 11.39 0.25 -6.91
CA LEU A 13 11.06 -0.69 -5.84
C LEU A 13 12.16 -0.64 -4.77
N VAL A 14 11.76 -0.49 -3.52
CA VAL A 14 12.69 -0.41 -2.40
C VAL A 14 12.65 -1.70 -1.59
N LEU A 15 13.81 -2.35 -1.52
CA LEU A 15 14.02 -3.54 -0.72
C LEU A 15 14.75 -3.19 0.57
N ASN A 16 14.44 -3.93 1.61
CA ASN A 16 15.22 -3.93 2.84
C ASN A 16 16.56 -4.67 2.62
N ALA A 17 17.48 -4.59 3.56
CA ALA A 17 18.79 -5.25 3.48
C ALA A 17 18.72 -6.80 3.41
N ASP A 18 17.56 -7.39 3.66
CA ASP A 18 17.27 -8.82 3.47
C ASP A 18 16.68 -9.15 2.08
N TYR A 19 16.71 -8.18 1.15
CA TYR A 19 16.19 -8.27 -0.22
C TYR A 19 14.67 -8.43 -0.32
N ARG A 20 13.93 -8.21 0.76
CA ARG A 20 12.46 -8.19 0.77
C ARG A 20 11.94 -6.77 0.62
N PRO A 21 10.82 -6.53 -0.07
CA PRO A 21 10.18 -5.24 -0.06
C PRO A 21 9.93 -4.74 1.37
N LEU A 22 10.17 -3.45 1.62
CA LEU A 22 9.86 -2.83 2.92
C LEU A 22 8.38 -2.94 3.26
N SER A 23 7.54 -2.91 2.24
CA SER A 23 6.10 -3.14 2.32
C SER A 23 5.62 -3.75 1.01
N TYR A 24 4.73 -4.73 1.11
CA TYR A 24 4.05 -5.30 -0.05
C TYR A 24 2.73 -4.57 -0.35
N TYR A 25 2.09 -4.00 0.66
CA TYR A 25 0.79 -3.37 0.53
C TYR A 25 0.68 -2.13 1.43
N PRO A 26 0.73 -0.90 0.84
CA PRO A 26 1.15 -0.62 -0.54
C PRO A 26 2.60 -1.01 -0.76
N LEU A 27 2.93 -1.35 -2.02
CA LEU A 27 4.29 -1.66 -2.40
C LEU A 27 5.22 -0.49 -2.09
N SER A 28 6.38 -0.77 -1.52
CA SER A 28 7.37 0.26 -1.15
C SER A 28 8.05 0.81 -2.40
N LEU A 29 7.50 1.90 -2.91
CA LEU A 29 8.01 2.59 -4.10
C LEU A 29 8.53 3.97 -3.72
N TRP A 30 9.71 4.31 -4.22
CA TRP A 30 10.25 5.67 -4.17
C TRP A 30 10.16 6.34 -5.54
N SER A 31 10.07 7.67 -5.52
CA SER A 31 10.30 8.43 -6.75
C SER A 31 11.71 8.18 -7.26
N TRP A 32 11.93 8.29 -8.57
CA TRP A 32 13.27 8.14 -9.12
C TRP A 32 14.25 9.17 -8.54
N GLN A 33 13.78 10.37 -8.19
CA GLN A 33 14.58 11.42 -7.54
C GLN A 33 15.08 10.98 -6.16
N ASP A 34 14.16 10.39 -5.35
CA ASP A 34 14.51 9.90 -4.01
C ASP A 34 15.46 8.70 -4.10
N ALA A 35 15.25 7.81 -5.06
CA ALA A 35 16.14 6.68 -5.31
C ALA A 35 17.55 7.14 -5.70
N ILE A 36 17.68 8.06 -6.66
CA ILE A 36 18.97 8.65 -7.04
C ILE A 36 19.63 9.35 -5.85
N LYS A 37 18.90 10.17 -5.10
CA LYS A 37 19.42 10.82 -3.90
C LYS A 37 19.97 9.80 -2.89
N ALA A 38 19.28 8.69 -2.68
CA ALA A 38 19.74 7.64 -1.77
C ALA A 38 21.00 6.93 -2.29
N VAL A 39 21.16 6.76 -3.60
CA VAL A 39 22.39 6.24 -4.22
C VAL A 39 23.55 7.18 -3.95
N PHE A 40 23.41 8.47 -4.21
CA PHE A 40 24.48 9.45 -3.94
C PHE A 40 24.85 9.60 -2.46
N LEU A 41 23.88 9.36 -1.56
CA LEU A 41 24.11 9.35 -0.12
C LEU A 41 24.66 8.00 0.40
N ASP A 42 24.97 7.07 -0.50
CA ASP A 42 25.48 5.73 -0.18
C ASP A 42 24.56 4.91 0.76
N ARG A 43 23.27 5.16 0.72
CA ARG A 43 22.25 4.49 1.57
C ARG A 43 21.67 3.23 0.97
N VAL A 44 21.76 3.08 -0.35
CA VAL A 44 21.20 1.96 -1.12
C VAL A 44 22.21 1.43 -2.13
N THR A 45 21.98 0.18 -2.55
CA THR A 45 22.64 -0.47 -3.69
C THR A 45 21.61 -0.61 -4.80
N ILE A 46 21.99 -0.29 -6.04
CA ILE A 46 21.14 -0.52 -7.23
C ILE A 46 21.21 -2.01 -7.57
N LEU A 47 20.06 -2.66 -7.70
CA LEU A 47 19.96 -4.06 -8.12
C LEU A 47 19.48 -4.21 -9.56
N ALA A 48 18.60 -3.30 -10.01
CA ALA A 48 18.14 -3.25 -11.39
C ALA A 48 17.90 -1.80 -11.82
N GLU A 49 17.97 -1.56 -13.13
CA GLU A 49 17.83 -0.25 -13.73
C GLU A 49 16.81 -0.29 -14.88
N TYR A 50 16.15 0.82 -15.11
CA TYR A 50 15.37 1.06 -16.33
C TYR A 50 16.29 1.34 -17.51
N GLU A 51 15.80 1.16 -18.74
CA GLU A 51 16.52 1.60 -19.93
C GLU A 51 16.57 3.14 -20.07
N HIS A 52 15.81 3.86 -19.27
CA HIS A 52 15.77 5.31 -19.24
C HIS A 52 16.92 5.89 -18.40
N SER A 53 17.54 6.94 -18.94
CA SER A 53 18.61 7.68 -18.27
C SER A 53 18.20 9.12 -17.99
N VAL A 54 18.75 9.66 -16.91
CA VAL A 54 18.71 11.09 -16.61
C VAL A 54 20.12 11.66 -16.69
N SER A 55 20.21 12.89 -17.20
CA SER A 55 21.49 13.57 -17.40
C SER A 55 21.48 14.96 -16.79
N SER A 56 22.62 15.35 -16.26
CA SER A 56 22.97 16.74 -15.94
C SER A 56 24.18 17.15 -16.77
N PRO A 57 24.61 18.41 -16.77
CA PRO A 57 25.77 18.84 -17.59
C PRO A 57 27.05 18.05 -17.37
N SER A 58 27.25 17.46 -16.20
CA SER A 58 28.47 16.71 -15.82
C SER A 58 28.24 15.24 -15.48
N PHE A 59 27.00 14.75 -15.56
CA PHE A 59 26.67 13.40 -15.11
C PHE A 59 25.48 12.81 -15.85
N SER A 60 25.55 11.52 -16.16
CA SER A 60 24.44 10.74 -16.71
C SER A 60 24.38 9.38 -16.02
N MET A 61 23.17 8.94 -15.64
CA MET A 61 22.96 7.60 -15.10
C MET A 61 21.62 7.03 -15.54
N ARG A 62 21.52 5.69 -15.57
CA ARG A 62 20.24 5.00 -15.73
C ARG A 62 19.39 5.15 -14.47
N LEU A 63 18.07 5.22 -14.65
CA LEU A 63 17.16 5.30 -13.51
C LEU A 63 17.10 3.96 -12.78
N PRO A 64 17.32 3.92 -11.46
CA PRO A 64 17.15 2.70 -10.68
C PRO A 64 15.69 2.22 -10.75
N SER A 65 15.46 0.95 -11.07
CA SER A 65 14.15 0.29 -10.99
C SER A 65 13.99 -0.51 -9.71
N VAL A 66 15.10 -1.04 -9.16
CA VAL A 66 15.13 -1.72 -7.87
C VAL A 66 16.34 -1.26 -7.07
N VAL A 67 16.11 -0.85 -5.84
CA VAL A 67 17.17 -0.48 -4.89
C VAL A 67 17.02 -1.26 -3.59
N CYS A 68 18.15 -1.63 -2.99
CA CYS A 68 18.24 -2.34 -1.73
C CYS A 68 18.88 -1.45 -0.67
N LEU A 69 18.28 -1.32 0.50
CA LEU A 69 18.87 -0.61 1.63
C LEU A 69 20.15 -1.30 2.10
N LYS A 70 21.19 -0.53 2.38
CA LYS A 70 22.44 -1.06 2.97
C LYS A 70 22.30 -1.41 4.46
N SER A 71 21.37 -0.78 5.15
CA SER A 71 21.08 -1.03 6.56
C SER A 71 19.70 -1.63 6.73
N TYR A 72 19.59 -2.67 7.55
CA TYR A 72 18.32 -3.32 7.82
C TYR A 72 17.39 -2.41 8.61
N VAL A 73 16.18 -2.23 8.11
CA VAL A 73 15.10 -1.53 8.80
C VAL A 73 14.15 -2.56 9.38
N GLN A 74 13.95 -2.52 10.70
CA GLN A 74 13.01 -3.40 11.36
C GLN A 74 11.58 -3.06 10.92
N PRO A 75 10.84 -3.99 10.26
CA PRO A 75 9.45 -3.75 9.92
C PRO A 75 8.61 -3.49 11.17
N SER A 76 7.68 -2.56 11.08
CA SER A 76 6.74 -2.32 12.18
C SER A 76 5.91 -3.57 12.43
N ARG A 77 5.75 -3.96 13.70
CA ARG A 77 4.87 -5.08 14.09
C ARG A 77 3.39 -4.73 13.93
N HIS A 78 3.06 -3.46 13.93
CA HIS A 78 1.70 -2.97 13.81
C HIS A 78 1.54 -2.12 12.55
N PRO A 79 0.55 -2.39 11.71
CA PRO A 79 0.26 -1.56 10.57
C PRO A 79 -0.11 -0.14 11.00
N ALA A 80 0.34 0.85 10.23
CA ALA A 80 -0.10 2.22 10.42
C ALA A 80 -1.61 2.33 10.15
N PHE A 81 -2.32 3.13 10.96
CA PHE A 81 -3.72 3.43 10.75
C PHE A 81 -3.87 4.41 9.58
N THR A 82 -3.98 3.88 8.38
CA THR A 82 -4.12 4.65 7.14
C THR A 82 -5.40 4.26 6.40
N ARG A 83 -5.87 5.14 5.51
CA ARG A 83 -7.02 4.86 4.65
C ARG A 83 -6.84 3.56 3.86
N PHE A 84 -5.68 3.39 3.24
CA PHE A 84 -5.35 2.19 2.49
C PHE A 84 -5.42 0.93 3.34
N ASN A 85 -4.81 0.93 4.53
CA ASN A 85 -4.77 -0.24 5.40
C ASN A 85 -6.14 -0.60 5.99
N VAL A 86 -7.02 0.39 6.23
CA VAL A 86 -8.41 0.12 6.63
C VAL A 86 -9.17 -0.54 5.47
N PHE A 87 -9.04 -0.02 4.25
CA PHE A 87 -9.69 -0.63 3.09
C PHE A 87 -9.14 -2.01 2.78
N LEU A 88 -7.82 -2.20 2.93
CA LEU A 88 -7.19 -3.51 2.74
C LEU A 88 -7.65 -4.54 3.80
N ARG A 89 -7.79 -4.13 5.07
CA ARG A 89 -8.38 -4.97 6.12
C ARG A 89 -9.79 -5.41 5.74
N ASP A 90 -10.59 -4.48 5.21
CA ASP A 90 -11.99 -4.68 4.83
C ASP A 90 -12.13 -5.20 3.39
N LYS A 91 -11.02 -5.64 2.76
CA LYS A 91 -10.95 -6.24 1.42
C LYS A 91 -11.51 -5.34 0.32
N PHE A 92 -11.38 -4.02 0.49
CA PHE A 92 -11.94 -3.01 -0.42
C PHE A 92 -13.44 -3.17 -0.65
N GLU A 93 -14.19 -3.58 0.37
CA GLU A 93 -15.64 -3.75 0.32
C GLU A 93 -16.32 -2.95 1.44
N CYS A 94 -17.49 -2.41 1.11
CA CYS A 94 -18.36 -1.77 2.10
C CYS A 94 -18.78 -2.77 3.17
N GLN A 95 -18.50 -2.51 4.44
CA GLN A 95 -18.82 -3.41 5.54
C GLN A 95 -20.33 -3.49 5.86
N TYR A 96 -21.18 -2.73 5.17
CA TYR A 96 -22.64 -2.76 5.33
C TYR A 96 -23.37 -3.45 4.19
N CYS A 97 -22.86 -3.39 2.96
CA CYS A 97 -23.56 -3.96 1.79
C CYS A 97 -22.67 -4.76 0.84
N GLY A 98 -21.35 -4.81 1.05
CA GLY A 98 -20.40 -5.54 0.22
C GLY A 98 -19.98 -4.81 -1.08
N SER A 99 -20.53 -3.62 -1.41
CA SER A 99 -20.14 -2.90 -2.63
C SER A 99 -18.67 -2.46 -2.56
N PRO A 100 -17.89 -2.63 -3.66
CA PRO A 100 -16.53 -2.11 -3.75
C PRO A 100 -16.46 -0.65 -4.17
N ASP A 101 -17.59 -0.04 -4.56
CA ASP A 101 -17.64 1.26 -5.19
C ASP A 101 -17.70 2.39 -4.17
N ASP A 102 -17.09 3.53 -4.53
CA ASP A 102 -17.15 4.81 -3.82
C ASP A 102 -16.92 4.67 -2.29
N LEU A 103 -15.84 3.97 -1.93
CA LEU A 103 -15.51 3.69 -0.54
C LEU A 103 -15.02 4.91 0.22
N THR A 104 -15.60 5.09 1.38
CA THR A 104 -15.30 6.12 2.38
C THR A 104 -15.04 5.48 3.74
N PHE A 105 -14.73 6.29 4.77
CA PHE A 105 -14.68 5.86 6.16
C PHE A 105 -15.99 6.10 6.85
N ASP A 106 -16.44 5.13 7.64
CA ASP A 106 -17.50 5.32 8.60
C ASP A 106 -17.02 4.98 10.01
N HIS A 107 -17.44 5.79 10.97
CA HIS A 107 -17.28 5.48 12.40
C HIS A 107 -18.49 4.65 12.85
N VAL A 108 -18.27 3.39 13.21
CA VAL A 108 -19.36 2.49 13.68
C VAL A 108 -20.12 3.15 14.84
N VAL A 109 -19.41 3.62 15.86
CA VAL A 109 -19.92 4.56 16.86
C VAL A 109 -19.55 5.97 16.38
N PRO A 110 -20.54 6.81 16.01
CA PRO A 110 -20.25 8.13 15.48
C PRO A 110 -19.49 9.03 16.48
N ARG A 111 -18.69 9.96 15.95
CA ARG A 111 -17.96 10.92 16.79
C ARG A 111 -18.88 11.74 17.69
N ALA A 112 -20.09 12.07 17.22
CA ALA A 112 -21.11 12.75 18.02
C ALA A 112 -21.57 11.96 19.26
N HIS A 113 -21.34 10.65 19.26
CA HIS A 113 -21.61 9.74 20.38
C HIS A 113 -20.34 9.26 21.09
N GLY A 114 -19.24 10.02 20.97
CA GLY A 114 -17.97 9.70 21.63
C GLY A 114 -17.12 8.64 20.91
N GLY A 115 -17.47 8.25 19.69
CA GLY A 115 -16.67 7.31 18.90
C GLY A 115 -15.32 7.89 18.53
N LEU A 116 -14.25 7.10 18.73
CA LEU A 116 -12.88 7.48 18.40
C LEU A 116 -12.51 7.02 17.00
N THR A 117 -11.51 7.69 16.42
CA THR A 117 -10.93 7.30 15.12
C THR A 117 -9.83 6.27 15.38
N THR A 118 -10.22 5.01 15.55
CA THR A 118 -9.35 3.88 15.86
C THR A 118 -9.66 2.68 14.95
N TRP A 119 -8.77 1.70 14.96
CA TRP A 119 -8.96 0.44 14.25
C TRP A 119 -10.26 -0.28 14.62
N GLU A 120 -10.68 -0.20 15.88
CA GLU A 120 -11.82 -0.91 16.44
C GLU A 120 -13.15 -0.17 16.21
N ASN A 121 -13.10 1.04 15.63
CA ASN A 121 -14.30 1.84 15.41
C ASN A 121 -14.48 2.35 13.98
N VAL A 122 -13.48 2.22 13.10
CA VAL A 122 -13.57 2.70 11.71
C VAL A 122 -13.66 1.52 10.76
N VAL A 123 -14.58 1.61 9.78
CA VAL A 123 -14.77 0.61 8.72
C VAL A 123 -14.84 1.27 7.35
N ALA A 124 -14.58 0.48 6.30
CA ALA A 124 -14.89 0.86 4.93
C ALA A 124 -16.40 0.86 4.72
N ALA A 125 -16.93 1.92 4.13
CA ALA A 125 -18.33 2.04 3.78
C ALA A 125 -18.50 2.78 2.45
N CYS A 126 -19.36 2.31 1.57
CA CYS A 126 -19.70 3.10 0.38
C CYS A 126 -20.45 4.38 0.76
N SER A 127 -20.31 5.43 -0.04
CA SER A 127 -20.97 6.73 0.23
C SER A 127 -22.47 6.59 0.50
N PRO A 128 -23.26 5.79 -0.26
CA PRO A 128 -24.68 5.61 0.01
C PRO A 128 -24.96 5.02 1.40
N CYS A 129 -24.20 4.01 1.84
CA CYS A 129 -24.38 3.42 3.17
C CYS A 129 -23.94 4.37 4.29
N ASN A 130 -22.83 5.08 4.10
CA ASN A 130 -22.33 6.05 5.04
C ASN A 130 -23.33 7.20 5.26
N LEU A 131 -23.88 7.76 4.18
CA LEU A 131 -24.93 8.79 4.24
C LEU A 131 -26.21 8.28 4.93
N ARG A 132 -26.66 7.06 4.58
CA ARG A 132 -27.85 6.45 5.19
C ARG A 132 -27.69 6.24 6.72
N LYS A 133 -26.51 5.80 7.13
CA LYS A 133 -26.21 5.65 8.56
C LYS A 133 -26.07 7.00 9.25
N GLY A 134 -25.34 7.93 8.65
CA GLY A 134 -25.11 9.27 9.21
C GLY A 134 -24.55 9.21 10.63
N SER A 135 -25.04 10.08 11.51
CA SER A 135 -24.64 10.14 12.92
C SER A 135 -25.41 9.19 13.85
N LYS A 136 -26.15 8.22 13.29
CA LYS A 136 -26.90 7.25 14.10
C LYS A 136 -26.02 6.12 14.61
N LEU A 137 -26.31 5.64 15.82
CA LEU A 137 -25.71 4.40 16.32
C LEU A 137 -26.15 3.20 15.46
N PRO A 138 -25.39 2.10 15.40
CA PRO A 138 -25.72 0.91 14.61
C PRO A 138 -27.15 0.40 14.84
N ARG A 139 -27.58 0.37 16.10
CA ARG A 139 -28.95 -0.05 16.46
C ARG A 139 -30.02 0.92 15.94
N GLN A 140 -29.76 2.23 15.96
CA GLN A 140 -30.70 3.25 15.48
C GLN A 140 -30.81 3.27 13.95
N ALA A 141 -29.69 2.99 13.25
CA ALA A 141 -29.65 2.89 11.81
C ALA A 141 -30.12 1.51 11.30
N ASN A 142 -30.23 0.52 12.16
CA ASN A 142 -30.35 -0.90 11.82
C ASN A 142 -29.27 -1.34 10.82
N MET A 143 -28.03 -0.88 11.05
CA MET A 143 -26.88 -1.14 10.20
C MET A 143 -25.70 -1.61 11.07
N PHE A 144 -25.26 -2.82 10.82
CA PHE A 144 -24.13 -3.42 11.51
C PHE A 144 -23.09 -3.81 10.46
N PRO A 145 -21.79 -3.59 10.74
CA PRO A 145 -20.75 -4.06 9.84
C PRO A 145 -20.75 -5.61 9.78
N HIS A 146 -20.48 -6.17 8.62
CA HIS A 146 -20.39 -7.62 8.41
C HIS A 146 -19.35 -8.25 9.34
N GLN A 147 -18.25 -7.55 9.57
CA GLN A 147 -17.22 -7.95 10.53
C GLN A 147 -17.01 -6.83 11.55
N ARG A 148 -16.88 -7.21 12.83
CA ARG A 148 -16.50 -6.24 13.87
C ARG A 148 -15.12 -5.67 13.54
N PRO A 149 -14.97 -4.32 13.50
CA PRO A 149 -13.68 -3.74 13.23
C PRO A 149 -12.64 -4.10 14.28
N TYR A 150 -11.43 -4.37 13.85
CA TYR A 150 -10.31 -4.83 14.67
C TYR A 150 -8.99 -4.23 14.18
N GLN A 151 -7.97 -4.22 15.03
CA GLN A 151 -6.62 -3.88 14.62
C GLN A 151 -5.99 -5.10 13.91
N PRO A 152 -5.68 -5.00 12.61
CA PRO A 152 -5.08 -6.12 11.88
C PRO A 152 -3.61 -6.29 12.27
N THR A 153 -3.09 -7.48 12.09
CA THR A 153 -1.65 -7.72 12.06
C THR A 153 -1.08 -7.38 10.66
N VAL A 154 0.24 -7.25 10.55
CA VAL A 154 0.90 -7.11 9.25
C VAL A 154 0.61 -8.32 8.36
N GLN A 155 0.54 -9.52 8.96
CA GLN A 155 0.25 -10.75 8.22
C GLN A 155 -1.19 -10.79 7.67
N ASP A 156 -2.17 -10.27 8.43
CA ASP A 156 -3.55 -10.16 7.93
C ASP A 156 -3.63 -9.27 6.70
N LEU A 157 -2.97 -8.09 6.76
CA LEU A 157 -2.93 -7.18 5.61
C LEU A 157 -2.19 -7.78 4.43
N HIS A 158 -1.10 -8.51 4.67
CA HIS A 158 -0.36 -9.20 3.63
C HIS A 158 -1.22 -10.29 2.94
N ASN A 159 -1.91 -11.12 3.72
CA ASN A 159 -2.82 -12.14 3.19
C ASN A 159 -3.96 -11.52 2.37
N ASN A 160 -4.58 -10.45 2.88
CA ASN A 160 -5.63 -9.74 2.14
C ASN A 160 -5.07 -9.10 0.86
N GLY A 161 -3.87 -8.51 0.94
CA GLY A 161 -3.24 -7.84 -0.20
C GLY A 161 -2.96 -8.77 -1.38
N ARG A 162 -2.68 -10.05 -1.13
CA ARG A 162 -2.51 -11.05 -2.20
C ARG A 162 -3.75 -11.22 -3.07
N LEU A 163 -4.94 -10.90 -2.56
CA LEU A 163 -6.19 -10.92 -3.32
C LEU A 163 -6.34 -9.72 -4.26
N PHE A 164 -5.55 -8.66 -4.04
CA PHE A 164 -5.60 -7.40 -4.77
C PHE A 164 -4.21 -7.02 -5.29
N PRO A 165 -3.65 -7.81 -6.24
CA PRO A 165 -2.33 -7.49 -6.79
C PRO A 165 -2.33 -6.12 -7.45
N PRO A 166 -1.22 -5.38 -7.39
CA PRO A 166 -1.10 -4.10 -8.07
C PRO A 166 -1.40 -4.24 -9.58
N ASN A 167 -2.15 -3.31 -10.13
CA ASN A 167 -2.56 -3.34 -11.55
C ASN A 167 -1.38 -3.19 -12.53
N HIS A 168 -0.20 -2.76 -12.05
CA HIS A 168 0.96 -2.55 -12.87
C HIS A 168 2.23 -2.87 -12.08
N LEU A 169 2.88 -3.98 -12.44
CA LEU A 169 4.19 -4.37 -11.93
C LEU A 169 5.19 -4.29 -13.08
N HIS A 170 6.32 -3.64 -12.85
CA HIS A 170 7.41 -3.66 -13.82
C HIS A 170 8.09 -5.03 -13.79
N GLU A 171 8.51 -5.54 -14.97
CA GLU A 171 9.13 -6.87 -15.10
C GLU A 171 10.36 -7.04 -14.17
N SER A 172 11.20 -6.00 -14.03
CA SER A 172 12.38 -6.04 -13.16
C SER A 172 12.07 -6.21 -11.66
N TRP A 173 10.79 -6.10 -11.25
CA TRP A 173 10.38 -6.28 -9.86
C TRP A 173 9.91 -7.70 -9.55
N MET A 174 9.60 -8.49 -10.59
CA MET A 174 8.96 -9.80 -10.44
C MET A 174 9.78 -10.76 -9.58
N ASP A 175 11.09 -10.81 -9.78
CA ASP A 175 11.99 -11.69 -9.03
C ASP A 175 12.05 -11.36 -7.54
N TYR A 176 11.66 -10.14 -7.15
CA TYR A 176 11.69 -9.68 -5.76
C TYR A 176 10.33 -9.73 -5.06
N LEU A 177 9.25 -9.97 -5.80
CA LEU A 177 7.87 -9.96 -5.28
C LEU A 177 7.29 -11.36 -5.04
N TYR A 178 7.79 -12.37 -5.77
CA TYR A 178 7.20 -13.72 -5.78
C TYR A 178 8.14 -14.81 -5.26
N TRP A 179 9.27 -14.48 -4.67
CA TRP A 179 10.27 -15.44 -4.24
C TRP A 179 9.82 -16.37 -3.09
N ASP A 180 8.78 -16.02 -2.33
CA ASP A 180 8.17 -16.83 -1.27
C ASP A 180 6.89 -17.57 -1.71
N VAL A 181 6.60 -17.60 -3.02
CA VAL A 181 5.54 -18.43 -3.59
C VAL A 181 6.04 -19.87 -3.65
N GLU A 182 5.32 -20.81 -3.01
CA GLU A 182 5.62 -22.24 -3.12
C GLU A 182 5.60 -22.66 -4.58
N LEU A 183 6.71 -23.26 -5.04
CA LEU A 183 6.78 -23.87 -6.36
C LEU A 183 5.83 -25.07 -6.35
N GLN A 184 4.80 -25.05 -7.19
CA GLN A 184 3.97 -26.23 -7.40
C GLN A 184 4.80 -27.31 -8.10
N PRO A 185 4.75 -28.57 -7.62
CA PRO A 185 5.49 -29.69 -8.22
C PRO A 185 5.01 -30.00 -9.65
#